data_2e0a8ff96589b75e84e3594105b5ed23
#
_entry.id   2e0a8ff96589b75e84e3594105b5ed23
#
_cell.length_a   1.000
_cell.length_b   1.000
_cell.length_c   1.000
_cell.angle_alpha   90.00
_cell.angle_beta   90.00
_cell.angle_gamma   90.00
#
_symmetry.space_group_name_H-M   'P 1'
#
loop_
_entity.id
_entity.type
_entity.pdbx_description
1 polymer ?
#
loop_
_entity_poly.entity_id
_entity_poly.type
_entity_poly.pdbx_seq_one_letter_code
_entity_poly.pdbx_strand_id
1 'polypeptide(L)'
;ADMAALLDPLSQDQAQVVVRAFSYFLQLANIAEDEHHLRRRRAHDFAGAPPREGSLSHALDRLCADGVSAQALAETLGHALVAPVLTAHPTEVQRQSLIQNHRLIARLLDERERLQLTPEEVEDNDTGLADAVLRMWQTRLLRPVRLSVLDEVRNGISHFQDTFFTELPRLYLQTERQLAQRFPDRIWRLPPLLRVGSWI
;
A
#
# COMPACT_ATOMS: atom_id res chain seq x y z
N ALA A 1 13.03 24.72 21.53
CA ALA A 1 11.82 25.36 22.10
C ALA A 1 11.07 24.29 22.87
N ASP A 2 10.63 24.62 24.10
CA ASP A 2 9.84 23.72 24.92
C ASP A 2 8.42 23.63 24.29
N MET A 3 8.00 22.43 23.93
CA MET A 3 6.69 22.16 23.34
C MET A 3 5.56 22.60 24.27
N ALA A 4 5.71 22.41 25.58
CA ALA A 4 4.74 22.82 26.57
C ALA A 4 4.51 24.33 26.52
N ALA A 5 5.58 25.12 26.46
CA ALA A 5 5.47 26.60 26.39
C ALA A 5 4.75 27.11 25.14
N LEU A 6 4.72 26.31 24.06
CA LEU A 6 3.98 26.66 22.83
C LEU A 6 2.51 26.24 22.92
N LEU A 7 2.19 25.19 23.67
CA LEU A 7 0.83 24.63 23.75
C LEU A 7 0.00 25.25 24.92
N ASP A 8 0.65 25.56 26.03
CA ASP A 8 -0.02 26.10 27.23
C ASP A 8 -0.90 27.34 26.98
N PRO A 9 -0.53 28.31 26.10
CA PRO A 9 -1.36 29.50 25.85
C PRO A 9 -2.55 29.25 24.92
N LEU A 10 -2.71 28.03 24.34
CA LEU A 10 -3.77 27.75 23.40
C LEU A 10 -5.11 27.52 24.11
N SER A 11 -6.18 28.11 23.57
CA SER A 11 -7.53 27.71 23.96
C SER A 11 -7.82 26.28 23.55
N GLN A 12 -8.84 25.64 24.13
CA GLN A 12 -9.25 24.28 23.80
C GLN A 12 -9.56 24.14 22.31
N ASP A 13 -10.24 25.10 21.69
CA ASP A 13 -10.55 25.07 20.25
C ASP A 13 -9.28 25.16 19.39
N GLN A 14 -8.35 26.04 19.77
CA GLN A 14 -7.06 26.16 19.09
C GLN A 14 -6.25 24.88 19.22
N ALA A 15 -6.20 24.26 20.40
CA ALA A 15 -5.54 22.99 20.61
C ALA A 15 -6.15 21.86 19.74
N GLN A 16 -7.49 21.81 19.61
CA GLN A 16 -8.15 20.86 18.73
C GLN A 16 -7.77 21.05 17.25
N VAL A 17 -7.68 22.31 16.80
CA VAL A 17 -7.25 22.61 15.41
C VAL A 17 -5.81 22.15 15.18
N VAL A 18 -4.90 22.39 16.14
CA VAL A 18 -3.50 21.96 16.04
C VAL A 18 -3.40 20.43 15.99
N VAL A 19 -4.08 19.72 16.89
CA VAL A 19 -4.09 18.24 16.90
C VAL A 19 -4.65 17.69 15.58
N ARG A 20 -5.71 18.30 15.09
CA ARG A 20 -6.30 17.94 13.81
C ARG A 20 -5.33 18.18 12.65
N ALA A 21 -4.68 19.34 12.59
CA ALA A 21 -3.70 19.66 11.56
C ALA A 21 -2.54 18.66 11.57
N PHE A 22 -2.03 18.34 12.76
CA PHE A 22 -0.97 17.34 12.92
C PHE A 22 -1.38 15.95 12.44
N SER A 23 -2.61 15.52 12.74
CA SER A 23 -3.14 14.23 12.30
C SER A 23 -3.22 14.14 10.77
N TYR A 24 -3.66 15.19 10.07
CA TYR A 24 -3.67 15.23 8.62
C TYR A 24 -2.27 15.30 8.03
N PHE A 25 -1.38 16.08 8.66
CA PHE A 25 0.02 16.14 8.26
C PHE A 25 0.69 14.77 8.29
N LEU A 26 0.46 13.98 9.35
CA LEU A 26 0.99 12.62 9.43
C LEU A 26 0.44 11.72 8.32
N GLN A 27 -0.84 11.84 7.97
CA GLN A 27 -1.41 11.07 6.87
C GLN A 27 -0.77 11.46 5.52
N LEU A 28 -0.56 12.75 5.27
CA LEU A 28 0.12 13.23 4.06
C LEU A 28 1.58 12.77 4.03
N ALA A 29 2.26 12.80 5.18
CA ALA A 29 3.63 12.30 5.29
C ALA A 29 3.73 10.82 4.97
N ASN A 30 2.78 9.99 5.47
CA ASN A 30 2.72 8.57 5.16
C ASN A 30 2.50 8.32 3.65
N ILE A 31 1.58 9.06 3.01
CA ILE A 31 1.37 8.95 1.55
C ILE A 31 2.66 9.31 0.81
N ALA A 32 3.31 10.40 1.18
CA ALA A 32 4.56 10.83 0.54
C ALA A 32 5.70 9.83 0.77
N GLU A 33 5.77 9.18 1.93
CA GLU A 33 6.73 8.13 2.23
C GLU A 33 6.48 6.88 1.37
N ASP A 34 5.24 6.44 1.22
CA ASP A 34 4.87 5.31 0.37
C ASP A 34 5.27 5.57 -1.09
N GLU A 35 4.96 6.76 -1.63
CA GLU A 35 5.36 7.16 -2.99
C GLU A 35 6.89 7.25 -3.12
N HIS A 36 7.59 7.75 -2.09
CA HIS A 36 9.06 7.75 -2.07
C HIS A 36 9.64 6.33 -2.12
N HIS A 37 9.05 5.38 -1.39
CA HIS A 37 9.48 3.98 -1.45
C HIS A 37 9.25 3.37 -2.82
N LEU A 38 8.12 3.64 -3.47
CA LEU A 38 7.84 3.19 -4.84
C LEU A 38 8.86 3.77 -5.82
N ARG A 39 9.16 5.07 -5.74
CA ARG A 39 10.17 5.73 -6.55
C ARG A 39 11.56 5.10 -6.38
N ARG A 40 11.99 4.88 -5.15
CA ARG A 40 13.29 4.24 -4.86
C ARG A 40 13.37 2.82 -5.40
N ARG A 41 12.25 2.07 -5.29
CA ARG A 41 12.15 0.73 -5.86
C ARG A 41 12.34 0.76 -7.38
N ARG A 42 11.62 1.64 -8.07
CA ARG A 42 11.75 1.82 -9.52
C ARG A 42 13.17 2.22 -9.94
N ALA A 43 13.77 3.19 -9.25
CA ALA A 43 15.15 3.62 -9.52
C ALA A 43 16.13 2.46 -9.37
N HIS A 44 15.97 1.63 -8.34
CA HIS A 44 16.77 0.43 -8.13
C HIS A 44 16.61 -0.59 -9.27
N ASP A 45 15.36 -0.83 -9.69
CA ASP A 45 15.04 -1.77 -10.77
C ASP A 45 15.59 -1.26 -12.13
N PHE A 46 15.48 0.05 -12.41
CA PHE A 46 16.08 0.67 -13.61
C PHE A 46 17.60 0.63 -13.65
N ALA A 47 18.24 0.72 -12.50
CA ALA A 47 19.69 0.60 -12.39
C ALA A 47 20.20 -0.84 -12.60
N GLY A 48 19.32 -1.83 -12.78
CA GLY A 48 19.69 -3.23 -12.88
C GLY A 48 20.41 -3.76 -11.64
N ALA A 49 20.16 -3.15 -10.47
CA ALA A 49 20.78 -3.54 -9.23
C ALA A 49 20.31 -4.95 -8.78
N PRO A 50 21.13 -5.69 -7.99
CA PRO A 50 20.76 -7.02 -7.50
C PRO A 50 19.42 -7.01 -6.76
N PRO A 51 18.65 -8.10 -6.80
CA PRO A 51 17.41 -8.20 -6.07
C PRO A 51 17.58 -7.87 -4.58
N ARG A 52 16.69 -7.03 -4.04
CA ARG A 52 16.75 -6.59 -2.65
C ARG A 52 16.48 -7.74 -1.70
N GLU A 53 17.19 -7.76 -0.59
CA GLU A 53 16.91 -8.69 0.51
C GLU A 53 15.44 -8.64 0.92
N GLY A 54 14.85 -9.82 1.19
CA GLY A 54 13.42 -9.96 1.50
C GLY A 54 12.50 -9.96 0.28
N SER A 55 13.01 -9.71 -0.95
CA SER A 55 12.20 -9.87 -2.16
C SER A 55 12.10 -11.33 -2.60
N LEU A 56 11.03 -11.67 -3.32
CA LEU A 56 10.86 -12.98 -3.92
C LEU A 56 12.03 -13.35 -4.83
N SER A 57 12.50 -12.41 -5.64
CA SER A 57 13.63 -12.63 -6.55
C SER A 57 14.91 -12.99 -5.78
N HIS A 58 15.20 -12.25 -4.70
CA HIS A 58 16.35 -12.56 -3.83
C HIS A 58 16.24 -13.94 -3.18
N ALA A 59 15.04 -14.30 -2.67
CA ALA A 59 14.82 -15.61 -2.08
C ALA A 59 15.01 -16.74 -3.10
N LEU A 60 14.51 -16.57 -4.33
CA LEU A 60 14.70 -17.56 -5.40
C LEU A 60 16.17 -17.66 -5.85
N ASP A 61 16.90 -16.54 -5.92
CA ASP A 61 18.32 -16.55 -6.26
C ASP A 61 19.14 -17.32 -5.20
N ARG A 62 18.81 -17.13 -3.92
CA ARG A 62 19.43 -17.90 -2.83
C ARG A 62 19.14 -19.40 -2.94
N LEU A 63 17.86 -19.77 -3.18
CA LEU A 63 17.51 -21.19 -3.37
C LEU A 63 18.28 -21.85 -4.54
N CYS A 64 18.48 -21.10 -5.63
CA CYS A 64 19.30 -21.58 -6.74
C CYS A 64 20.78 -21.73 -6.33
N ALA A 65 21.34 -20.76 -5.60
CA ALA A 65 22.73 -20.80 -5.13
C ALA A 65 22.95 -21.94 -4.13
N ASP A 66 21.95 -22.25 -3.31
CA ASP A 66 21.97 -23.37 -2.36
C ASP A 66 21.71 -24.75 -3.03
N GLY A 67 21.54 -24.77 -4.35
CA GLY A 67 21.38 -26.01 -5.14
C GLY A 67 20.00 -26.69 -4.99
N VAL A 68 18.97 -25.93 -4.58
CA VAL A 68 17.60 -26.46 -4.44
C VAL A 68 17.07 -26.83 -5.84
N SER A 69 16.62 -28.07 -6.00
CA SER A 69 16.10 -28.55 -7.29
C SER A 69 14.68 -28.00 -7.58
N ALA A 70 14.35 -27.89 -8.88
CA ALA A 70 13.00 -27.52 -9.32
C ALA A 70 11.92 -28.45 -8.75
N GLN A 71 12.24 -29.74 -8.59
CA GLN A 71 11.32 -30.72 -8.04
C GLN A 71 11.05 -30.47 -6.55
N ALA A 72 12.09 -30.27 -5.74
CA ALA A 72 11.94 -30.00 -4.31
C ALA A 72 11.18 -28.70 -4.07
N LEU A 73 11.47 -27.67 -4.89
CA LEU A 73 10.75 -26.39 -4.81
C LEU A 73 9.27 -26.56 -5.18
N ALA A 74 8.96 -27.31 -6.24
CA ALA A 74 7.58 -27.57 -6.65
C ALA A 74 6.79 -28.36 -5.60
N GLU A 75 7.40 -29.33 -4.95
CA GLU A 75 6.79 -30.08 -3.86
C GLU A 75 6.50 -29.18 -2.66
N THR A 76 7.48 -28.34 -2.28
CA THR A 76 7.29 -27.34 -1.21
C THR A 76 6.14 -26.39 -1.52
N LEU A 77 6.11 -25.81 -2.71
CA LEU A 77 5.05 -24.90 -3.14
C LEU A 77 3.70 -25.63 -3.27
N GLY A 78 3.70 -26.91 -3.63
CA GLY A 78 2.49 -27.75 -3.70
C GLY A 78 1.80 -27.95 -2.35
N HIS A 79 2.54 -27.86 -1.26
CA HIS A 79 2.03 -27.99 0.11
C HIS A 79 2.00 -26.66 0.88
N ALA A 80 2.53 -25.59 0.29
CA ALA A 80 2.58 -24.30 0.95
C ALA A 80 1.20 -23.64 1.04
N LEU A 81 0.93 -22.98 2.14
CA LEU A 81 -0.24 -22.14 2.33
C LEU A 81 0.17 -20.86 3.06
N VAL A 82 -0.10 -19.73 2.44
CA VAL A 82 0.02 -18.42 3.06
C VAL A 82 -1.39 -17.89 3.30
N ALA A 83 -1.75 -17.73 4.55
CA ALA A 83 -3.11 -17.32 4.93
C ALA A 83 -3.08 -15.97 5.67
N PRO A 84 -2.95 -14.84 4.95
CA PRO A 84 -3.11 -13.53 5.57
C PRO A 84 -4.54 -13.36 6.07
N VAL A 85 -4.69 -12.82 7.28
CA VAL A 85 -5.98 -12.59 7.90
C VAL A 85 -6.17 -11.08 8.09
N LEU A 86 -7.21 -10.54 7.46
CA LEU A 86 -7.63 -9.16 7.70
C LEU A 86 -8.33 -9.10 9.05
N THR A 87 -7.80 -8.30 9.95
CA THR A 87 -8.44 -8.03 11.25
C THR A 87 -9.18 -6.70 11.17
N ALA A 88 -10.49 -6.71 11.40
CA ALA A 88 -11.26 -5.49 11.49
C ALA A 88 -11.03 -4.86 12.88
N HIS A 89 -10.13 -3.87 12.95
CA HIS A 89 -10.02 -3.06 14.16
C HIS A 89 -10.97 -1.86 14.03
N PRO A 90 -11.92 -1.66 14.95
CA PRO A 90 -12.92 -0.59 14.82
C PRO A 90 -12.33 0.82 14.65
N THR A 91 -11.12 1.05 15.15
CA THR A 91 -10.40 2.32 15.02
C THR A 91 -9.73 2.51 13.66
N GLU A 92 -9.54 1.44 12.87
CA GLU A 92 -8.84 1.47 11.58
C GLU A 92 -9.79 1.62 10.40
N VAL A 93 -11.09 1.47 10.61
CA VAL A 93 -12.08 1.63 9.54
C VAL A 93 -12.23 3.09 9.17
N GLN A 94 -11.45 3.49 8.17
CA GLN A 94 -11.49 4.85 7.64
C GLN A 94 -12.75 5.08 6.80
N ARG A 95 -13.14 6.36 6.65
CA ARG A 95 -14.22 6.74 5.74
C ARG A 95 -13.79 6.50 4.29
N GLN A 96 -14.66 5.95 3.47
CA GLN A 96 -14.39 5.76 2.04
C GLN A 96 -13.97 7.05 1.33
N SER A 97 -14.58 8.20 1.71
CA SER A 97 -14.18 9.50 1.17
C SER A 97 -12.72 9.87 1.52
N LEU A 98 -12.23 9.48 2.70
CA LEU A 98 -10.85 9.72 3.09
C LEU A 98 -9.90 8.81 2.30
N ILE A 99 -10.24 7.52 2.18
CA ILE A 99 -9.48 6.56 1.38
C ILE A 99 -9.38 7.03 -0.09
N GLN A 100 -10.49 7.50 -0.66
CA GLN A 100 -10.52 8.03 -2.03
C GLN A 100 -9.63 9.27 -2.20
N ASN A 101 -9.62 10.18 -1.21
CA ASN A 101 -8.73 11.34 -1.23
C ASN A 101 -7.25 10.92 -1.11
N HIS A 102 -6.93 9.96 -0.24
CA HIS A 102 -5.56 9.41 -0.14
C HIS A 102 -5.10 8.82 -1.48
N ARG A 103 -5.94 8.00 -2.12
CA ARG A 103 -5.65 7.44 -3.44
C ARG A 103 -5.49 8.50 -4.52
N LEU A 104 -6.29 9.57 -4.47
CA LEU A 104 -6.17 10.69 -5.40
C LEU A 104 -4.83 11.40 -5.22
N ILE A 105 -4.43 11.71 -3.99
CA ILE A 105 -3.15 12.35 -3.68
C ILE A 105 -1.99 11.46 -4.14
N ALA A 106 -1.99 10.17 -3.79
CA ALA A 106 -0.97 9.21 -4.22
C ALA A 106 -0.85 9.15 -5.74
N ARG A 107 -1.99 9.09 -6.46
CA ARG A 107 -2.00 9.11 -7.93
C ARG A 107 -1.42 10.39 -8.51
N LEU A 108 -1.79 11.56 -7.99
CA LEU A 108 -1.27 12.84 -8.48
C LEU A 108 0.25 12.97 -8.24
N LEU A 109 0.74 12.45 -7.13
CA LEU A 109 2.19 12.38 -6.85
C LEU A 109 2.90 11.41 -7.80
N ASP A 110 2.34 10.23 -8.07
CA ASP A 110 2.89 9.24 -9.02
C ASP A 110 2.88 9.79 -10.47
N GLU A 111 1.80 10.46 -10.89
CA GLU A 111 1.72 11.12 -12.19
C GLU A 111 2.83 12.16 -12.38
N ARG A 112 3.03 13.01 -11.38
CA ARG A 112 4.08 14.03 -11.37
C ARG A 112 5.49 13.45 -11.47
N GLU A 113 5.72 12.32 -10.89
CA GLU A 113 7.02 11.64 -10.90
C GLU A 113 7.26 10.86 -12.21
N ARG A 114 6.22 10.26 -12.76
CA ARG A 114 6.35 9.32 -13.88
C ARG A 114 6.17 9.93 -15.24
N LEU A 115 5.43 11.02 -15.33
CA LEU A 115 5.10 11.66 -16.59
C LEU A 115 5.92 12.94 -16.77
N GLN A 116 6.25 13.24 -18.02
CA GLN A 116 6.80 14.54 -18.39
C GLN A 116 5.62 15.48 -18.63
N LEU A 117 5.19 16.14 -17.58
CA LEU A 117 4.05 17.05 -17.62
C LEU A 117 4.40 18.37 -18.31
N THR A 118 3.47 18.91 -19.06
CA THR A 118 3.52 20.29 -19.57
C THR A 118 3.30 21.29 -18.43
N PRO A 119 3.64 22.58 -18.60
CA PRO A 119 3.38 23.58 -17.56
C PRO A 119 1.91 23.67 -17.13
N GLU A 120 0.96 23.52 -18.06
CA GLU A 120 -0.48 23.50 -17.78
C GLU A 120 -0.88 22.27 -16.95
N GLU A 121 -0.39 21.08 -17.32
CA GLU A 121 -0.64 19.84 -16.55
C GLU A 121 -0.02 19.88 -15.14
N VAL A 122 1.10 20.58 -14.96
CA VAL A 122 1.70 20.81 -13.63
C VAL A 122 0.78 21.68 -12.78
N GLU A 123 0.22 22.77 -13.35
CA GLU A 123 -0.71 23.66 -12.64
C GLU A 123 -2.01 22.93 -12.27
N ASP A 124 -2.55 22.12 -13.18
CA ASP A 124 -3.71 21.26 -12.92
C ASP A 124 -3.43 20.23 -11.82
N ASN A 125 -2.25 19.61 -11.84
CA ASN A 125 -1.83 18.65 -10.80
C ASN A 125 -1.70 19.33 -9.43
N ASP A 126 -1.07 20.51 -9.36
CA ASP A 126 -0.93 21.30 -8.12
C ASP A 126 -2.31 21.71 -7.58
N THR A 127 -3.22 22.15 -8.45
CA THR A 127 -4.60 22.47 -8.08
C THR A 127 -5.34 21.23 -7.56
N GLY A 128 -5.20 20.11 -8.24
CA GLY A 128 -5.78 18.83 -7.83
C GLY A 128 -5.29 18.36 -6.45
N LEU A 129 -3.98 18.52 -6.18
CA LEU A 129 -3.39 18.22 -4.87
C LEU A 129 -3.94 19.14 -3.77
N ALA A 130 -3.99 20.45 -4.03
CA ALA A 130 -4.54 21.42 -3.08
C ALA A 130 -6.01 21.12 -2.75
N ASP A 131 -6.82 20.82 -3.75
CA ASP A 131 -8.22 20.44 -3.61
C ASP A 131 -8.40 19.14 -2.81
N ALA A 132 -7.57 18.13 -3.06
CA ALA A 132 -7.63 16.87 -2.32
C ALA A 132 -7.26 17.05 -0.85
N VAL A 133 -6.23 17.85 -0.55
CA VAL A 133 -5.84 18.21 0.82
C VAL A 133 -6.95 19.01 1.52
N LEU A 134 -7.57 19.96 0.83
CA LEU A 134 -8.69 20.73 1.38
C LEU A 134 -9.90 19.83 1.69
N ARG A 135 -10.23 18.89 0.81
CA ARG A 135 -11.29 17.89 1.07
C ARG A 135 -10.96 16.99 2.27
N MET A 136 -9.69 16.58 2.40
CA MET A 136 -9.25 15.87 3.61
C MET A 136 -9.50 16.73 4.85
N TRP A 137 -9.05 17.98 4.85
CA TRP A 137 -9.25 18.90 5.96
C TRP A 137 -10.73 19.07 6.34
N GLN A 138 -11.63 19.10 5.37
CA GLN A 138 -13.06 19.22 5.59
C GLN A 138 -13.73 17.91 6.01
N THR A 139 -13.06 16.76 5.83
CA THR A 139 -13.57 15.44 6.20
C THR A 139 -13.22 15.13 7.66
N ARG A 140 -14.20 14.76 8.48
CA ARG A 140 -13.93 14.34 9.87
C ARG A 140 -13.20 12.99 9.88
N LEU A 141 -12.05 12.91 10.56
CA LEU A 141 -11.28 11.68 10.74
C LEU A 141 -12.06 10.64 11.54
N LEU A 142 -12.62 11.08 12.67
CA LEU A 142 -13.37 10.18 13.55
C LEU A 142 -14.83 10.10 13.11
N ARG A 143 -15.37 8.90 13.13
CA ARG A 143 -16.81 8.69 12.95
C ARG A 143 -17.53 8.96 14.27
N PRO A 144 -18.58 9.80 14.28
CA PRO A 144 -19.39 10.02 15.49
C PRO A 144 -20.33 8.84 15.78
N VAL A 145 -20.51 7.92 14.84
CA VAL A 145 -21.44 6.79 14.94
C VAL A 145 -20.64 5.49 15.00
N ARG A 146 -21.02 4.59 15.89
CA ARG A 146 -20.47 3.22 15.98
C ARG A 146 -20.69 2.51 14.65
N LEU A 147 -19.66 1.80 14.20
CA LEU A 147 -19.75 0.93 13.03
C LEU A 147 -20.71 -0.23 13.34
N SER A 148 -21.52 -0.56 12.37
CA SER A 148 -22.27 -1.81 12.38
C SER A 148 -21.39 -2.95 11.82
N VAL A 149 -21.69 -4.19 12.16
CA VAL A 149 -21.04 -5.37 11.59
C VAL A 149 -21.11 -5.36 10.05
N LEU A 150 -22.23 -4.88 9.49
CA LEU A 150 -22.37 -4.74 8.03
C LEU A 150 -21.38 -3.74 7.42
N ASP A 151 -21.04 -2.67 8.13
CA ASP A 151 -20.05 -1.70 7.67
C ASP A 151 -18.66 -2.32 7.66
N GLU A 152 -18.35 -3.15 8.66
CA GLU A 152 -17.08 -3.88 8.73
C GLU A 152 -16.98 -4.92 7.59
N VAL A 153 -18.05 -5.68 7.34
CA VAL A 153 -18.12 -6.63 6.22
C VAL A 153 -17.92 -5.90 4.88
N ARG A 154 -18.61 -4.78 4.65
CA ARG A 154 -18.46 -3.98 3.42
C ARG A 154 -17.05 -3.47 3.25
N ASN A 155 -16.42 -3.01 4.34
CA ASN A 155 -15.03 -2.59 4.31
C ASN A 155 -14.09 -3.76 3.95
N GLY A 156 -14.27 -4.92 4.55
CA GLY A 156 -13.54 -6.13 4.19
C GLY A 156 -13.68 -6.49 2.71
N ILE A 157 -14.92 -6.49 2.18
CA ILE A 157 -15.21 -6.77 0.77
C ILE A 157 -14.52 -5.74 -0.16
N SER A 158 -14.46 -4.46 0.22
CA SER A 158 -13.81 -3.44 -0.61
C SER A 158 -12.32 -3.73 -0.84
N HIS A 159 -11.61 -4.30 0.14
CA HIS A 159 -10.22 -4.70 -0.03
C HIS A 159 -10.05 -5.82 -1.06
N PHE A 160 -11.02 -6.75 -1.13
CA PHE A 160 -10.99 -7.78 -2.18
C PHE A 160 -11.19 -7.16 -3.56
N GLN A 161 -12.18 -6.28 -3.72
CA GLN A 161 -12.48 -5.64 -5.00
C GLN A 161 -11.36 -4.71 -5.46
N ASP A 162 -10.86 -3.88 -4.54
CA ASP A 162 -9.90 -2.82 -4.87
C ASP A 162 -8.46 -3.32 -5.02
N THR A 163 -8.12 -4.45 -4.38
CA THR A 163 -6.72 -4.91 -4.30
C THR A 163 -6.58 -6.39 -4.68
N PHE A 164 -7.16 -7.32 -3.92
CA PHE A 164 -6.82 -8.73 -4.06
C PHE A 164 -7.20 -9.33 -5.41
N PHE A 165 -8.36 -8.98 -5.98
CA PHE A 165 -8.77 -9.51 -7.29
C PHE A 165 -7.86 -9.06 -8.43
N THR A 166 -7.18 -7.95 -8.29
CA THR A 166 -6.22 -7.46 -9.29
C THR A 166 -4.81 -7.94 -8.99
N GLU A 167 -4.36 -7.85 -7.74
CA GLU A 167 -2.95 -8.04 -7.42
C GLU A 167 -2.57 -9.51 -7.20
N LEU A 168 -3.49 -10.37 -6.71
CA LEU A 168 -3.18 -11.80 -6.55
C LEU A 168 -2.86 -12.49 -7.89
N PRO A 169 -3.67 -12.35 -8.95
CA PRO A 169 -3.33 -12.92 -10.25
C PRO A 169 -1.98 -12.42 -10.79
N ARG A 170 -1.68 -11.11 -10.60
CA ARG A 170 -0.39 -10.54 -11.00
C ARG A 170 0.77 -11.17 -10.23
N LEU A 171 0.62 -11.34 -8.91
CA LEU A 171 1.63 -11.98 -8.07
C LEU A 171 1.91 -13.42 -8.53
N TYR A 172 0.87 -14.20 -8.81
CA TYR A 172 1.02 -15.57 -9.32
C TYR A 172 1.77 -15.60 -10.65
N LEU A 173 1.33 -14.79 -11.62
CA LEU A 173 1.99 -14.71 -12.92
C LEU A 173 3.45 -14.25 -12.81
N GLN A 174 3.73 -13.27 -11.97
CA GLN A 174 5.09 -12.79 -11.74
C GLN A 174 5.97 -13.88 -11.11
N THR A 175 5.42 -14.60 -10.12
CA THR A 175 6.13 -15.70 -9.46
C THR A 175 6.44 -16.83 -10.44
N GLU A 176 5.45 -17.26 -11.24
CA GLU A 176 5.63 -18.29 -12.26
C GLU A 176 6.69 -17.89 -13.30
N ARG A 177 6.71 -16.63 -13.74
CA ARG A 177 7.74 -16.10 -14.65
C ARG A 177 9.13 -16.15 -14.01
N GLN A 178 9.27 -15.76 -12.76
CA GLN A 178 10.55 -15.79 -12.06
C GLN A 178 11.05 -17.21 -11.83
N LEU A 179 10.15 -18.15 -11.56
CA LEU A 179 10.46 -19.58 -11.46
C LEU A 179 10.90 -20.14 -12.81
N ALA A 180 10.20 -19.82 -13.90
CA ALA A 180 10.55 -20.28 -15.24
C ALA A 180 11.91 -19.75 -15.71
N GLN A 181 12.29 -18.54 -15.34
CA GLN A 181 13.62 -17.99 -15.64
C GLN A 181 14.75 -18.74 -14.95
N ARG A 182 14.54 -19.23 -13.74
CA ARG A 182 15.57 -19.90 -12.92
C ARG A 182 15.57 -21.42 -13.10
N PHE A 183 14.43 -21.98 -13.45
CA PHE A 183 14.22 -23.42 -13.64
C PHE A 183 13.50 -23.66 -14.97
N PRO A 184 14.18 -23.45 -16.12
CA PRO A 184 13.57 -23.45 -17.45
C PRO A 184 13.07 -24.82 -17.90
N ASP A 185 13.60 -25.89 -17.34
CA ASP A 185 13.25 -27.29 -17.71
C ASP A 185 11.89 -27.73 -17.17
N ARG A 186 11.16 -26.81 -16.47
CA ARG A 186 9.86 -27.09 -15.88
C ARG A 186 8.84 -26.03 -16.27
N ILE A 187 7.64 -26.47 -16.59
CA ILE A 187 6.46 -25.61 -16.70
C ILE A 187 5.93 -25.36 -15.29
N TRP A 188 5.89 -24.10 -14.89
CA TRP A 188 5.41 -23.69 -13.58
C TRP A 188 3.94 -23.27 -13.66
N ARG A 189 3.11 -23.92 -12.85
CA ARG A 189 1.74 -23.53 -12.56
C ARG A 189 1.57 -23.67 -11.06
N LEU A 190 1.42 -22.55 -10.38
CA LEU A 190 1.32 -22.53 -8.93
C LEU A 190 -0.07 -22.98 -8.50
N PRO A 191 -0.17 -23.83 -7.48
CA PRO A 191 -1.43 -24.11 -6.83
C PRO A 191 -1.93 -22.85 -6.08
N PRO A 192 -3.15 -22.85 -5.56
CA PRO A 192 -3.66 -21.72 -4.77
C PRO A 192 -2.92 -21.63 -3.42
N LEU A 193 -1.77 -20.90 -3.43
CA LEU A 193 -0.89 -20.69 -2.26
C LEU A 193 -1.49 -19.71 -1.24
N LEU A 194 -2.31 -18.76 -1.71
CA LEU A 194 -2.82 -17.67 -0.91
C LEU A 194 -4.30 -17.89 -0.58
N ARG A 195 -4.62 -17.84 0.70
CA ARG A 195 -6.00 -17.87 1.19
C ARG A 195 -6.21 -16.68 2.12
N VAL A 196 -6.80 -15.62 1.60
CA VAL A 196 -7.12 -14.44 2.42
C VAL A 196 -8.34 -14.74 3.29
N GLY A 197 -8.21 -14.57 4.57
CA GLY A 197 -9.28 -14.67 5.57
C GLY A 197 -9.62 -13.31 6.17
N SER A 198 -10.72 -13.24 6.88
CA SER A 198 -11.09 -12.08 7.70
C SER A 198 -11.67 -12.54 9.03
N TRP A 199 -11.33 -11.82 10.08
CA TRP A 199 -11.99 -11.90 11.39
C TRP A 199 -12.93 -10.70 11.49
N ILE A 200 -14.23 -10.96 11.43
CA ILE A 200 -15.29 -9.96 11.60
C ILE A 200 -16.18 -10.39 12.76
#